data_df597178bcf3df219c103afa9dc7134c
#
_entry.id   df597178bcf3df219c103afa9dc7134c
#
_cell.length_a   1.000
_cell.length_b   1.000
_cell.length_c   1.000
_cell.angle_alpha   90.00
_cell.angle_beta   90.00
_cell.angle_gamma   90.00
#
_symmetry.space_group_name_H-M   'P 1'
#
loop_
_entity.id
_entity.type
_entity.pdbx_description
1 polymer ?
#
loop_
_entity_poly.entity_id
_entity_poly.type
_entity_poly.pdbx_seq_one_letter_code
_entity_poly.pdbx_strand_id
1 'polypeptide(L)'
;MGKPQVAYRESIKKYIEEEAKFVRQSGGRGQYGHVYIKMEPLEEQDEEKDQNYQFINDIVGGAIPKEFISAVDKGCREQMEAGVIAGYPLVKVKVTLYDGSYHDVDSSEVAFKVAGSMAFKGGAQKADPVLLEPIMSIEIVTPEEYMGDVVGDLSRRRGVIHGMEDGPSGKVVSGEVPLAEMFGYATDIRSASQGRATFTMEPLKYSEVPSNVAEAIINKND
;
A
#
# COMPACT_ATOMS: atom_id res chain seq x y z
N MET A 1 -18.40 -20.86 2.50
CA MET A 1 -17.10 -20.26 2.82
C MET A 1 -16.99 -18.97 2.03
N GLY A 2 -16.74 -17.83 2.71
CA GLY A 2 -16.53 -16.55 2.05
C GLY A 2 -15.26 -16.57 1.19
N LYS A 3 -15.19 -15.67 0.19
CA LYS A 3 -13.97 -15.49 -0.59
C LYS A 3 -12.83 -15.07 0.36
N PRO A 4 -11.61 -15.62 0.24
CA PRO A 4 -10.47 -15.14 1.01
C PRO A 4 -10.27 -13.65 0.75
N GLN A 5 -9.94 -12.90 1.80
CA GLN A 5 -9.65 -11.47 1.65
C GLN A 5 -8.25 -11.29 1.06
N VAL A 6 -8.16 -10.42 0.06
CA VAL A 6 -6.88 -10.02 -0.53
C VAL A 6 -6.26 -8.93 0.33
N ALA A 7 -4.98 -9.04 0.63
CA ALA A 7 -4.23 -8.06 1.41
C ALA A 7 -3.82 -6.87 0.53
N TYR A 8 -4.75 -5.97 0.25
CA TYR A 8 -4.46 -4.73 -0.46
C TYR A 8 -3.58 -3.79 0.37
N ARG A 9 -2.91 -2.87 -0.29
CA ARG A 9 -2.12 -1.79 0.31
C ARG A 9 -2.47 -0.49 -0.39
N GLU A 10 -2.12 0.64 0.25
CA GLU A 10 -2.20 1.96 -0.37
C GLU A 10 -0.80 2.52 -0.52
N SER A 11 -0.60 3.49 -1.41
CA SER A 11 0.65 4.22 -1.54
C SER A 11 0.40 5.60 -2.16
N ILE A 12 1.43 6.42 -2.22
CA ILE A 12 1.40 7.75 -2.83
C ILE A 12 2.35 7.79 -4.02
N LYS A 13 2.07 8.67 -4.98
CA LYS A 13 2.86 8.80 -6.21
C LYS A 13 3.60 10.12 -6.35
N LYS A 14 3.23 11.14 -5.56
CA LYS A 14 3.74 12.50 -5.69
C LYS A 14 4.36 13.02 -4.41
N TYR A 15 5.32 13.93 -4.57
CA TYR A 15 5.79 14.78 -3.48
C TYR A 15 4.75 15.85 -3.18
N ILE A 16 4.47 16.06 -1.90
CA ILE A 16 3.64 17.17 -1.42
C ILE A 16 4.21 17.77 -0.13
N GLU A 17 3.78 18.99 0.16
CA GLU A 17 3.95 19.63 1.44
C GLU A 17 2.57 19.85 2.06
N GLU A 18 2.44 19.57 3.36
CA GLU A 18 1.16 19.70 4.07
C GLU A 18 1.37 20.34 5.42
N GLU A 19 0.44 21.22 5.77
CA GLU A 19 0.34 21.84 7.09
C GLU A 19 -0.87 21.29 7.83
N ALA A 20 -0.72 20.99 9.11
CA ALA A 20 -1.86 20.70 9.98
C ALA A 20 -1.72 21.41 11.30
N LYS A 21 -2.81 22.02 11.73
CA LYS A 21 -2.90 22.74 12.99
C LYS A 21 -4.08 22.20 13.77
N PHE A 22 -3.80 21.54 14.87
CA PHE A 22 -4.80 21.04 15.79
C PHE A 22 -4.90 21.97 16.98
N VAL A 23 -6.01 22.71 17.07
CA VAL A 23 -6.30 23.64 18.16
C VAL A 23 -7.65 23.30 18.73
N ARG A 24 -7.70 23.05 20.03
CA ARG A 24 -8.94 22.80 20.74
C ARG A 24 -8.92 23.54 22.07
N GLN A 25 -9.95 24.33 22.31
CA GLN A 25 -10.18 25.01 23.59
C GLN A 25 -11.60 24.69 24.07
N SER A 26 -11.70 23.99 25.18
CA SER A 26 -12.98 23.72 25.81
C SER A 26 -12.81 23.75 27.32
N GLY A 27 -13.16 24.87 27.95
CA GLY A 27 -13.32 25.02 29.41
C GLY A 27 -12.18 24.45 30.25
N GLY A 28 -10.95 24.97 30.12
CA GLY A 28 -9.79 24.53 30.86
C GLY A 28 -8.52 24.56 29.98
N ARG A 29 -7.60 23.64 30.22
CA ARG A 29 -6.37 23.53 29.42
C ARG A 29 -6.74 23.16 27.98
N GLY A 30 -6.35 23.99 27.00
CA GLY A 30 -6.55 23.74 25.60
C GLY A 30 -5.59 22.70 25.01
N GLN A 31 -5.70 22.48 23.71
CA GLN A 31 -4.77 21.65 22.96
C GLN A 31 -4.22 22.45 21.77
N TYR A 32 -2.93 22.31 21.50
CA TYR A 32 -2.27 22.97 20.40
C TYR A 32 -1.15 22.10 19.84
N GLY A 33 -1.27 21.71 18.58
CA GLY A 33 -0.22 21.05 17.81
C GLY A 33 -0.20 21.61 16.39
N HIS A 34 0.98 21.97 15.88
CA HIS A 34 1.12 22.62 14.58
C HIS A 34 2.36 22.10 13.88
N VAL A 35 2.20 21.49 12.71
CA VAL A 35 3.26 20.83 11.97
C VAL A 35 3.21 21.15 10.49
N TYR A 36 4.38 21.20 9.88
CA TYR A 36 4.59 21.22 8.43
C TYR A 36 5.38 19.98 8.05
N ILE A 37 4.85 19.16 7.16
CA ILE A 37 5.51 17.95 6.71
C ILE A 37 5.69 17.95 5.19
N LYS A 38 6.72 17.26 4.75
CA LYS A 38 6.90 16.83 3.36
C LYS A 38 6.60 15.35 3.29
N MET A 39 5.84 14.95 2.28
CA MET A 39 5.58 13.54 2.00
C MET A 39 6.00 13.22 0.58
N GLU A 40 6.66 12.11 0.40
CA GLU A 40 7.11 11.65 -0.91
C GLU A 40 7.17 10.13 -0.95
N PRO A 41 7.10 9.51 -2.16
CA PRO A 41 7.34 8.09 -2.30
C PRO A 41 8.74 7.74 -1.81
N LEU A 42 8.86 6.62 -1.10
CA LEU A 42 10.14 6.07 -0.70
C LEU A 42 10.72 5.30 -1.89
N GLU A 43 11.85 5.76 -2.41
CA GLU A 43 12.49 5.13 -3.57
C GLU A 43 13.23 3.85 -3.18
N GLU A 44 13.27 2.87 -4.09
CA GLU A 44 13.90 1.56 -3.88
C GLU A 44 15.44 1.60 -3.73
N GLN A 45 16.05 2.77 -3.91
CA GLN A 45 17.52 2.92 -3.84
C GLN A 45 18.08 2.89 -2.43
N ASP A 46 17.25 3.01 -1.43
CA ASP A 46 17.63 2.76 -0.04
C ASP A 46 17.52 1.26 0.24
N GLU A 47 18.49 0.49 -0.24
CA GLU A 47 18.59 -0.97 -0.15
C GLU A 47 18.64 -1.54 1.28
N GLU A 48 18.35 -0.76 2.28
CA GLU A 48 18.23 -1.26 3.64
C GLU A 48 16.79 -1.68 3.93
N LYS A 49 16.48 -2.92 3.59
CA LYS A 49 15.41 -3.74 4.19
C LYS A 49 13.99 -3.15 4.17
N ASP A 50 13.10 -3.72 3.38
CA ASP A 50 11.62 -3.71 3.58
C ASP A 50 11.02 -2.49 4.32
N GLN A 51 11.63 -1.31 4.18
CA GLN A 51 11.14 -0.11 4.83
C GLN A 51 9.95 0.45 4.04
N ASN A 52 8.79 0.28 4.60
CA ASN A 52 7.57 0.89 4.08
C ASN A 52 7.40 2.34 4.52
N TYR A 53 8.20 2.77 5.50
CA TYR A 53 8.08 4.07 6.11
C TYR A 53 9.44 4.59 6.58
N GLN A 54 9.69 5.88 6.32
CA GLN A 54 10.84 6.60 6.85
C GLN A 54 10.36 7.94 7.41
N PHE A 55 10.77 8.26 8.63
CA PHE A 55 10.51 9.56 9.25
C PHE A 55 11.81 10.32 9.43
N ILE A 56 11.84 11.56 8.95
CA ILE A 56 13.00 12.46 9.08
C ILE A 56 12.61 13.66 9.92
N ASN A 57 13.40 13.92 10.96
CA ASN A 57 13.32 15.14 11.74
C ASN A 57 14.27 16.19 11.14
N ASP A 58 13.68 17.21 10.53
CA ASP A 58 14.41 18.34 9.95
C ASP A 58 14.04 19.66 10.63
N ILE A 59 13.64 19.59 11.90
CA ILE A 59 13.29 20.77 12.70
C ILE A 59 14.53 21.58 13.02
N VAL A 60 14.44 22.90 12.79
CA VAL A 60 15.51 23.85 13.03
C VAL A 60 15.08 24.85 14.11
N GLY A 61 16.03 25.23 14.97
CA GLY A 61 15.82 26.31 15.95
C GLY A 61 14.80 26.02 17.04
N GLY A 62 14.49 24.75 17.29
CA GLY A 62 13.53 24.40 18.35
C GLY A 62 12.08 24.76 18.04
N ALA A 63 11.72 24.90 16.77
CA ALA A 63 10.35 25.22 16.35
C ALA A 63 9.31 24.28 16.94
N ILE A 64 9.68 23.00 17.11
CA ILE A 64 8.90 22.01 17.85
C ILE A 64 9.84 21.41 18.92
N PRO A 65 9.43 21.38 20.21
CA PRO A 65 10.21 20.72 21.26
C PRO A 65 10.46 19.23 20.94
N LYS A 66 11.63 18.74 21.31
CA LYS A 66 12.06 17.36 21.02
C LYS A 66 11.07 16.31 21.50
N GLU A 67 10.48 16.50 22.68
CA GLU A 67 9.50 15.58 23.25
C GLU A 67 8.25 15.41 22.38
N PHE A 68 7.94 16.39 21.53
CA PHE A 68 6.75 16.32 20.66
C PHE A 68 7.04 15.77 19.27
N ILE A 69 8.31 15.70 18.86
CA ILE A 69 8.69 15.19 17.53
C ILE A 69 8.36 13.70 17.40
N SER A 70 8.64 12.91 18.43
CA SER A 70 8.27 11.50 18.45
C SER A 70 6.77 11.27 18.42
N ALA A 71 6.01 12.18 19.00
CA ALA A 71 4.53 12.14 18.97
C ALA A 71 4.01 12.37 17.54
N VAL A 72 4.61 13.27 16.77
CA VAL A 72 4.28 13.48 15.35
C VAL A 72 4.52 12.20 14.54
N ASP A 73 5.66 11.55 14.74
CA ASP A 73 5.98 10.27 14.08
C ASP A 73 4.93 9.20 14.42
N LYS A 74 4.57 9.05 15.68
CA LYS A 74 3.50 8.11 16.11
C LYS A 74 2.16 8.40 15.42
N GLY A 75 1.77 9.66 15.33
CA GLY A 75 0.55 10.08 14.65
C GLY A 75 0.56 9.72 13.16
N CYS A 76 1.68 9.95 12.49
CA CYS A 76 1.86 9.55 11.09
C CYS A 76 1.74 8.03 10.92
N ARG A 77 2.38 7.26 11.78
CA ARG A 77 2.33 5.79 11.73
C ARG A 77 0.93 5.24 11.96
N GLU A 78 0.20 5.80 12.90
CA GLU A 78 -1.20 5.38 13.14
C GLU A 78 -2.09 5.64 11.93
N GLN A 79 -1.96 6.81 11.31
CA GLN A 79 -2.73 7.13 10.11
C GLN A 79 -2.28 6.29 8.91
N MET A 80 -1.00 5.98 8.81
CA MET A 80 -0.47 5.08 7.79
C MET A 80 -1.15 3.71 7.84
N GLU A 81 -1.30 3.13 9.02
CA GLU A 81 -1.96 1.84 9.21
C GLU A 81 -3.47 1.89 8.92
N ALA A 82 -4.10 3.03 9.16
CA ALA A 82 -5.53 3.22 8.88
C ALA A 82 -5.84 3.44 7.40
N GLY A 83 -4.85 3.86 6.60
CA GLY A 83 -5.03 4.20 5.20
C GLY A 83 -5.73 5.53 4.98
N VAL A 84 -5.85 5.94 3.73
CA VAL A 84 -6.47 7.22 3.33
C VAL A 84 -7.48 7.09 2.19
N ILE A 85 -7.53 5.95 1.51
CA ILE A 85 -8.45 5.70 0.38
C ILE A 85 -9.53 4.69 0.77
N ALA A 86 -9.11 3.50 1.22
CA ALA A 86 -9.98 2.34 1.39
C ALA A 86 -9.74 1.59 2.72
N GLY A 87 -8.98 2.17 3.63
CA GLY A 87 -8.71 1.58 4.94
C GLY A 87 -7.60 0.53 4.95
N TYR A 88 -6.80 0.43 3.90
CA TYR A 88 -5.66 -0.48 3.85
C TYR A 88 -4.36 0.25 4.24
N PRO A 89 -3.37 -0.45 4.82
CA PRO A 89 -2.12 0.19 5.20
C PRO A 89 -1.44 0.88 4.02
N LEU A 90 -0.97 2.10 4.25
CA LEU A 90 -0.20 2.86 3.28
C LEU A 90 1.28 2.48 3.42
N VAL A 91 1.96 2.23 2.31
CA VAL A 91 3.35 1.76 2.28
C VAL A 91 4.21 2.62 1.38
N LYS A 92 5.53 2.50 1.53
CA LYS A 92 6.52 3.20 0.68
C LYS A 92 6.37 4.71 0.73
N VAL A 93 6.31 5.28 1.93
CA VAL A 93 6.20 6.72 2.16
C VAL A 93 7.34 7.23 3.05
N LYS A 94 7.88 8.38 2.67
CA LYS A 94 8.85 9.14 3.45
C LYS A 94 8.20 10.42 3.93
N VAL A 95 8.27 10.66 5.24
CA VAL A 95 7.74 11.86 5.89
C VAL A 95 8.89 12.65 6.48
N THR A 96 8.99 13.93 6.12
CA THR A 96 9.96 14.86 6.70
C THR A 96 9.21 15.93 7.48
N LEU A 97 9.42 15.99 8.78
CA LEU A 97 8.91 17.05 9.63
C LEU A 97 9.92 18.22 9.60
N TYR A 98 9.53 19.36 9.00
CA TYR A 98 10.48 20.43 8.75
C TYR A 98 10.18 21.75 9.45
N ASP A 99 8.94 21.96 9.92
CA ASP A 99 8.56 23.18 10.62
C ASP A 99 7.31 22.96 11.47
N GLY A 100 6.97 23.93 12.27
CA GLY A 100 5.80 23.93 13.10
C GLY A 100 5.86 25.05 14.12
N SER A 101 4.94 25.03 15.06
CA SER A 101 4.93 25.92 16.22
C SER A 101 4.31 25.23 17.42
N TYR A 102 4.57 25.74 18.61
CA TYR A 102 4.02 25.20 19.84
C TYR A 102 3.51 26.33 20.73
N HIS A 103 2.69 25.97 21.69
CA HIS A 103 2.17 26.85 22.71
C HIS A 103 2.64 26.40 24.09
N ASP A 104 3.19 27.30 24.90
CA ASP A 104 3.83 26.93 26.17
C ASP A 104 2.92 26.16 27.14
N VAL A 105 1.61 26.42 27.09
CA VAL A 105 0.63 25.82 28.01
C VAL A 105 -0.15 24.69 27.35
N ASP A 106 -0.63 24.91 26.12
CA ASP A 106 -1.61 24.03 25.44
C ASP A 106 -1.01 22.93 24.60
N SER A 107 0.31 22.97 24.33
CA SER A 107 0.98 21.91 23.59
C SER A 107 1.20 20.68 24.46
N SER A 108 1.04 19.51 23.83
CA SER A 108 1.20 18.21 24.48
C SER A 108 1.57 17.16 23.43
N GLU A 109 2.03 15.99 23.89
CA GLU A 109 2.27 14.85 23.01
C GLU A 109 1.00 14.43 22.25
N VAL A 110 -0.15 14.44 22.95
CA VAL A 110 -1.43 14.08 22.33
C VAL A 110 -1.80 15.06 21.21
N ALA A 111 -1.65 16.37 21.44
CA ALA A 111 -1.95 17.39 20.43
C ALA A 111 -1.06 17.24 19.18
N PHE A 112 0.23 16.98 19.36
CA PHE A 112 1.16 16.78 18.23
C PHE A 112 0.96 15.44 17.53
N LYS A 113 0.56 14.41 18.24
CA LYS A 113 0.17 13.13 17.63
C LYS A 113 -1.05 13.32 16.72
N VAL A 114 -2.07 14.04 17.17
CA VAL A 114 -3.25 14.35 16.35
C VAL A 114 -2.87 15.21 15.15
N ALA A 115 -2.04 16.25 15.35
CA ALA A 115 -1.57 17.10 14.26
C ALA A 115 -0.79 16.32 13.22
N GLY A 116 0.08 15.40 13.65
CA GLY A 116 0.81 14.51 12.77
C GLY A 116 -0.10 13.59 11.94
N SER A 117 -1.08 12.99 12.59
CA SER A 117 -2.09 12.16 11.93
C SER A 117 -2.90 12.95 10.89
N MET A 118 -3.33 14.16 11.23
CA MET A 118 -4.07 15.04 10.32
C MET A 118 -3.22 15.46 9.12
N ALA A 119 -1.96 15.82 9.33
CA ALA A 119 -1.04 16.21 8.27
C ALA A 119 -0.77 15.05 7.32
N PHE A 120 -0.55 13.86 7.85
CA PHE A 120 -0.34 12.65 7.06
C PHE A 120 -1.55 12.34 6.18
N LYS A 121 -2.73 12.34 6.75
CA LYS A 121 -3.98 12.08 6.01
C LYS A 121 -4.22 13.12 4.92
N GLY A 122 -4.15 14.39 5.25
CA GLY A 122 -4.34 15.47 4.30
C GLY A 122 -3.30 15.48 3.19
N GLY A 123 -2.04 15.24 3.53
CA GLY A 123 -0.95 15.15 2.58
C GLY A 123 -1.08 13.95 1.65
N ALA A 124 -1.34 12.78 2.18
CA ALA A 124 -1.51 11.56 1.38
C ALA A 124 -2.66 11.68 0.38
N GLN A 125 -3.76 12.31 0.76
CA GLN A 125 -4.90 12.56 -0.13
C GLN A 125 -4.55 13.45 -1.32
N LYS A 126 -3.57 14.33 -1.18
CA LYS A 126 -3.08 15.25 -2.22
C LYS A 126 -1.91 14.69 -3.02
N ALA A 127 -1.34 13.58 -2.60
CA ALA A 127 -0.13 12.98 -3.17
C ALA A 127 -0.43 11.90 -4.22
N ASP A 128 -1.58 11.98 -4.87
CA ASP A 128 -2.04 10.99 -5.86
C ASP A 128 -2.04 9.57 -5.26
N PRO A 129 -2.89 9.31 -4.25
CA PRO A 129 -2.92 8.02 -3.59
C PRO A 129 -3.47 6.92 -4.51
N VAL A 130 -2.88 5.74 -4.42
CA VAL A 130 -3.24 4.58 -5.25
C VAL A 130 -3.43 3.34 -4.40
N LEU A 131 -4.25 2.42 -4.90
CA LEU A 131 -4.43 1.10 -4.33
C LEU A 131 -3.45 0.12 -4.99
N LEU A 132 -2.79 -0.70 -4.18
CA LEU A 132 -1.87 -1.74 -4.61
C LEU A 132 -2.46 -3.12 -4.33
N GLU A 133 -2.22 -4.05 -5.25
CA GLU A 133 -2.62 -5.44 -5.10
C GLU A 133 -1.43 -6.39 -5.15
N PRO A 134 -1.49 -7.54 -4.45
CA PRO A 134 -0.45 -8.54 -4.54
C PRO A 134 -0.49 -9.24 -5.90
N ILE A 135 0.67 -9.31 -6.53
CA ILE A 135 0.90 -10.03 -7.79
C ILE A 135 1.67 -11.30 -7.49
N MET A 136 1.19 -12.41 -8.02
CA MET A 136 1.81 -13.72 -7.86
C MET A 136 2.64 -14.07 -9.10
N SER A 137 3.80 -14.66 -8.88
CA SER A 137 4.52 -15.38 -9.91
C SER A 137 3.87 -16.75 -10.06
N ILE A 138 3.54 -17.15 -11.28
CA ILE A 138 2.90 -18.43 -11.56
C ILE A 138 3.69 -19.23 -12.59
N GLU A 139 3.79 -20.52 -12.34
CA GLU A 139 4.34 -21.49 -13.29
C GLU A 139 3.34 -22.64 -13.46
N ILE A 140 2.98 -22.93 -14.70
CA ILE A 140 2.02 -23.98 -15.04
C ILE A 140 2.72 -25.00 -15.93
N VAL A 141 2.60 -26.28 -15.58
CA VAL A 141 3.04 -27.40 -16.43
C VAL A 141 1.82 -28.07 -17.01
N THR A 142 1.70 -28.09 -18.33
CA THR A 142 0.51 -28.59 -19.03
C THR A 142 0.91 -29.36 -20.29
N PRO A 143 0.15 -30.43 -20.67
CA PRO A 143 0.26 -30.98 -22.01
C PRO A 143 -0.03 -29.89 -23.05
N GLU A 144 0.65 -29.98 -24.19
CA GLU A 144 0.56 -29.03 -25.29
C GLU A 144 -0.88 -28.81 -25.77
N GLU A 145 -1.69 -29.84 -25.79
CA GLU A 145 -3.11 -29.77 -26.22
C GLU A 145 -3.98 -28.84 -25.39
N TYR A 146 -3.64 -28.58 -24.10
CA TYR A 146 -4.37 -27.69 -23.20
C TYR A 146 -3.72 -26.32 -23.05
N MET A 147 -2.56 -26.08 -23.65
CA MET A 147 -1.81 -24.83 -23.47
C MET A 147 -2.61 -23.59 -23.90
N GLY A 148 -3.36 -23.66 -25.00
CA GLY A 148 -4.20 -22.57 -25.45
C GLY A 148 -5.28 -22.18 -24.44
N ASP A 149 -5.95 -23.14 -23.85
CA ASP A 149 -6.98 -22.93 -22.82
C ASP A 149 -6.36 -22.35 -21.52
N VAL A 150 -5.20 -22.85 -21.13
CA VAL A 150 -4.47 -22.37 -19.95
C VAL A 150 -4.05 -20.90 -20.12
N VAL A 151 -3.45 -20.55 -21.26
CA VAL A 151 -3.03 -19.18 -21.57
C VAL A 151 -4.25 -18.24 -21.67
N GLY A 152 -5.32 -18.67 -22.32
CA GLY A 152 -6.54 -17.91 -22.45
C GLY A 152 -7.20 -17.63 -21.09
N ASP A 153 -7.21 -18.59 -20.19
CA ASP A 153 -7.74 -18.43 -18.84
C ASP A 153 -6.90 -17.45 -18.01
N LEU A 154 -5.57 -17.56 -18.06
CA LEU A 154 -4.70 -16.59 -17.38
C LEU A 154 -4.91 -15.16 -17.89
N SER A 155 -5.07 -15.00 -19.20
CA SER A 155 -5.33 -13.69 -19.80
C SER A 155 -6.65 -13.09 -19.32
N ARG A 156 -7.69 -13.89 -19.15
CA ARG A 156 -8.96 -13.46 -18.57
C ARG A 156 -8.83 -13.06 -17.10
N ARG A 157 -7.85 -13.60 -16.39
CA ARG A 157 -7.53 -13.29 -14.99
C ARG A 157 -6.55 -12.12 -14.85
N ARG A 158 -6.40 -11.30 -15.87
CA ARG A 158 -5.42 -10.19 -15.93
C ARG A 158 -3.98 -10.64 -15.80
N GLY A 159 -3.70 -11.89 -16.17
CA GLY A 159 -2.35 -12.44 -16.15
C GLY A 159 -1.51 -11.95 -17.32
N VAL A 160 -0.21 -11.88 -17.09
CA VAL A 160 0.80 -11.55 -18.11
C VAL A 160 1.72 -12.75 -18.28
N ILE A 161 1.79 -13.25 -19.49
CA ILE A 161 2.65 -14.42 -19.83
C ILE A 161 4.05 -13.91 -20.16
N HIS A 162 5.06 -14.41 -19.46
CA HIS A 162 6.45 -14.06 -19.70
C HIS A 162 7.20 -15.05 -20.56
N GLY A 163 6.80 -16.31 -20.55
CA GLY A 163 7.47 -17.33 -21.33
C GLY A 163 6.67 -18.62 -21.44
N MET A 164 6.96 -19.35 -22.51
CA MET A 164 6.45 -20.70 -22.75
C MET A 164 7.61 -21.55 -23.24
N GLU A 165 7.93 -22.63 -22.52
CA GLU A 165 9.07 -23.45 -22.79
C GLU A 165 8.68 -24.95 -22.81
N ASP A 166 9.48 -25.75 -23.45
CA ASP A 166 9.36 -27.20 -23.36
C ASP A 166 10.07 -27.69 -22.10
N GLY A 167 9.35 -28.45 -21.30
CA GLY A 167 9.87 -29.06 -20.09
C GLY A 167 9.81 -30.59 -20.13
N PRO A 168 10.40 -31.27 -19.15
CA PRO A 168 10.43 -32.74 -19.10
C PRO A 168 9.06 -33.40 -18.96
N SER A 169 8.09 -32.66 -18.42
CA SER A 169 6.73 -33.14 -18.13
C SER A 169 5.64 -32.50 -18.98
N GLY A 170 6.02 -31.67 -19.96
CA GLY A 170 5.11 -30.95 -20.83
C GLY A 170 5.53 -29.51 -21.09
N LYS A 171 4.59 -28.67 -21.53
CA LYS A 171 4.84 -27.24 -21.72
C LYS A 171 4.84 -26.54 -20.38
N VAL A 172 5.80 -25.63 -20.19
CA VAL A 172 5.90 -24.79 -19.00
C VAL A 172 5.52 -23.36 -19.37
N VAL A 173 4.46 -22.85 -18.75
CA VAL A 173 3.98 -21.47 -18.93
C VAL A 173 4.35 -20.69 -17.68
N SER A 174 5.09 -19.60 -17.84
CA SER A 174 5.52 -18.73 -16.74
C SER A 174 4.90 -17.35 -16.90
N GLY A 175 4.46 -16.75 -15.81
CA GLY A 175 3.82 -15.46 -15.87
C GLY A 175 3.60 -14.83 -14.50
N GLU A 176 2.86 -13.74 -14.53
CA GLU A 176 2.41 -13.01 -13.35
C GLU A 176 0.88 -12.87 -13.38
N VAL A 177 0.25 -12.96 -12.23
CA VAL A 177 -1.21 -12.85 -12.12
C VAL A 177 -1.59 -12.20 -10.79
N PRO A 178 -2.60 -11.29 -10.77
CA PRO A 178 -3.10 -10.75 -9.52
C PRO A 178 -3.75 -11.82 -8.65
N LEU A 179 -3.40 -11.85 -7.38
CA LEU A 179 -3.97 -12.83 -6.44
C LEU A 179 -5.50 -12.75 -6.39
N ALA A 180 -6.07 -11.53 -6.51
CA ALA A 180 -7.51 -11.32 -6.50
C ALA A 180 -8.26 -12.08 -7.59
N GLU A 181 -7.60 -12.43 -8.69
CA GLU A 181 -8.20 -13.13 -9.82
C GLU A 181 -8.04 -14.65 -9.74
N MET A 182 -7.39 -15.17 -8.69
CA MET A 182 -7.00 -16.57 -8.62
C MET A 182 -7.92 -17.45 -7.78
N PHE A 183 -9.05 -16.92 -7.32
CA PHE A 183 -10.04 -17.73 -6.60
C PHE A 183 -10.65 -18.79 -7.53
N GLY A 184 -10.68 -20.03 -7.04
CA GLY A 184 -11.20 -21.15 -7.80
C GLY A 184 -10.27 -21.65 -8.91
N TYR A 185 -9.05 -21.13 -9.04
CA TYR A 185 -8.13 -21.50 -10.11
C TYR A 185 -7.76 -22.98 -10.10
N ALA A 186 -7.52 -23.57 -8.93
CA ALA A 186 -7.19 -24.98 -8.81
C ALA A 186 -8.28 -25.89 -9.42
N THR A 187 -9.54 -25.53 -9.23
CA THR A 187 -10.67 -26.23 -9.81
C THR A 187 -10.76 -25.99 -11.32
N ASP A 188 -10.61 -24.74 -11.75
CA ASP A 188 -10.74 -24.37 -13.16
C ASP A 188 -9.62 -24.97 -14.02
N ILE A 189 -8.38 -24.98 -13.56
CA ILE A 189 -7.27 -25.57 -14.30
C ILE A 189 -7.42 -27.11 -14.39
N ARG A 190 -7.93 -27.73 -13.33
CA ARG A 190 -8.19 -29.16 -13.32
C ARG A 190 -9.28 -29.53 -14.34
N SER A 191 -10.36 -28.76 -14.39
CA SER A 191 -11.44 -28.97 -15.37
C SER A 191 -10.96 -28.70 -16.79
N ALA A 192 -10.19 -27.64 -17.03
CA ALA A 192 -9.70 -27.26 -18.35
C ALA A 192 -8.69 -28.25 -18.92
N SER A 193 -7.96 -28.97 -18.08
CA SER A 193 -6.87 -29.87 -18.48
C SER A 193 -7.17 -31.35 -18.21
N GLN A 194 -8.41 -31.66 -17.81
CA GLN A 194 -8.78 -33.04 -17.41
C GLN A 194 -7.86 -33.60 -16.32
N GLY A 195 -7.46 -32.72 -15.38
CA GLY A 195 -6.60 -33.08 -14.25
C GLY A 195 -5.11 -33.23 -14.60
N ARG A 196 -4.70 -32.90 -15.82
CA ARG A 196 -3.33 -33.17 -16.31
C ARG A 196 -2.37 -31.99 -16.14
N ALA A 197 -2.88 -30.76 -15.94
CA ALA A 197 -2.05 -29.58 -15.68
C ALA A 197 -1.84 -29.38 -14.17
N THR A 198 -0.66 -28.91 -13.80
CA THR A 198 -0.29 -28.54 -12.45
C THR A 198 0.25 -27.13 -12.44
N PHE A 199 0.18 -26.45 -11.27
CA PHE A 199 0.72 -25.09 -11.14
C PHE A 199 1.36 -24.87 -9.78
N THR A 200 2.29 -23.91 -9.73
CA THR A 200 2.84 -23.35 -8.50
C THR A 200 2.72 -21.84 -8.56
N MET A 201 2.49 -21.24 -7.41
CA MET A 201 2.29 -19.80 -7.27
C MET A 201 3.05 -19.28 -6.05
N GLU A 202 3.78 -18.19 -6.23
CA GLU A 202 4.55 -17.55 -5.16
C GLU A 202 4.30 -16.05 -5.16
N PRO A 203 4.29 -15.38 -3.99
CA PRO A 203 4.24 -13.93 -3.92
C PRO A 203 5.43 -13.31 -4.65
N LEU A 204 5.18 -12.29 -5.48
CA LEU A 204 6.23 -11.63 -6.25
C LEU A 204 6.39 -10.16 -5.85
N LYS A 205 5.31 -9.38 -5.95
CA LYS A 205 5.35 -7.92 -5.72
C LYS A 205 3.95 -7.38 -5.47
N TYR A 206 3.88 -6.08 -5.16
CA TYR A 206 2.66 -5.30 -5.21
C TYR A 206 2.67 -4.41 -6.45
N SER A 207 1.54 -4.27 -7.11
CA SER A 207 1.37 -3.40 -8.28
C SER A 207 0.10 -2.58 -8.15
N GLU A 208 0.08 -1.42 -8.82
CA GLU A 208 -1.09 -0.55 -8.85
C GLU A 208 -2.28 -1.28 -9.48
N VAL A 209 -3.42 -1.24 -8.79
CA VAL A 209 -4.68 -1.79 -9.29
C VAL A 209 -5.19 -0.91 -10.42
N PRO A 210 -5.62 -1.48 -11.57
CA PRO A 210 -6.27 -0.68 -12.62
C PRO A 210 -7.44 0.13 -12.07
N SER A 211 -7.64 1.34 -12.58
CA SER A 211 -8.59 2.32 -12.01
C SER A 211 -10.04 1.79 -11.91
N ASN A 212 -10.50 1.05 -12.91
CA ASN A 212 -11.84 0.45 -12.92
C ASN A 212 -12.01 -0.62 -11.82
N VAL A 213 -10.97 -1.40 -11.57
CA VAL A 213 -10.96 -2.41 -10.51
C VAL A 213 -10.84 -1.76 -9.14
N ALA A 214 -9.99 -0.73 -9.03
CA ALA A 214 -9.80 0.04 -7.79
C ALA A 214 -11.10 0.70 -7.32
N GLU A 215 -11.86 1.33 -8.21
CA GLU A 215 -13.15 1.94 -7.89
C GLU A 215 -14.12 0.94 -7.26
N ALA A 216 -14.20 -0.28 -7.81
CA ALA A 216 -15.07 -1.32 -7.27
C ALA A 216 -14.65 -1.76 -5.86
N ILE A 217 -13.36 -1.77 -5.56
CA ILE A 217 -12.84 -2.12 -4.23
C ILE A 217 -13.11 -1.00 -3.23
N ILE A 218 -12.84 0.24 -3.60
CA ILE A 218 -13.03 1.43 -2.77
C ILE A 218 -14.52 1.56 -2.39
N ASN A 219 -15.42 1.45 -3.36
CA ASN A 219 -16.85 1.59 -3.15
C ASN A 219 -17.49 0.48 -2.29
N LYS A 220 -16.82 -0.65 -2.13
CA LYS A 220 -17.28 -1.72 -1.23
C LYS A 220 -16.93 -1.48 0.23
N ASN A 221 -15.97 -0.60 0.47
CA ASN A 221 -15.45 -0.31 1.81
C ASN A 221 -16.04 1.00 2.39
N ASP A 222 -16.84 1.72 1.59
CA ASP A 222 -17.67 2.84 2.04
C ASP A 222 -19.05 2.32 2.50
#